data_24ae663f0e9bf6b8ec938382adefc383
#
_entry.id   24ae663f0e9bf6b8ec938382adefc383
#
_cell.length_a   1.000
_cell.length_b   1.000
_cell.length_c   1.000
_cell.angle_alpha   90.00
_cell.angle_beta   90.00
_cell.angle_gamma   90.00
#
_symmetry.space_group_name_H-M   'P 1'
#
loop_
_entity.id
_entity.type
_entity.pdbx_description
1 polymer ?
#
loop_
_entity_poly.entity_id
_entity_poly.type
_entity_poly.pdbx_seq_one_letter_code
_entity_poly.pdbx_strand_id
1 'polypeptide(L)'
;MEKPKIRFKGYQEDWEQRKLGEITELKSASRVHKDEWTSNGVPFYRSSDVMAAINGTENEKAFISEELYEKLSKVSGKLEEGDILVTGGGSVGNPYIVLDNKPLYTKDADLLWIKNNGKFHPYFLYEFFFSPTFRNYLGSISHVGTIAHYTITQLSDTPIGLPSFEEQKEVGEYFQSFDHLITLHQRMQKNSKQYIITMKCILNNIKY
;
A
#
# COMPACT_ATOMS: atom_id res chain seq x y z
N MET A 1 15.33 -5.68 -22.77
CA MET A 1 14.45 -4.72 -22.10
C MET A 1 13.04 -4.98 -22.58
N GLU A 2 12.10 -5.25 -21.68
CA GLU A 2 10.71 -5.50 -22.09
C GLU A 2 9.98 -4.16 -22.17
N LYS A 3 9.51 -3.85 -23.37
CA LYS A 3 8.54 -2.76 -23.55
C LYS A 3 7.18 -3.24 -23.10
N PRO A 4 6.41 -2.41 -22.38
CA PRO A 4 5.02 -2.77 -22.11
C PRO A 4 4.25 -2.94 -23.42
N LYS A 5 3.36 -3.94 -23.47
CA LYS A 5 2.55 -4.24 -24.68
C LYS A 5 1.56 -3.12 -25.02
N ILE A 6 1.13 -2.36 -24.00
CA ILE A 6 0.21 -1.23 -24.11
C ILE A 6 0.90 -0.03 -23.44
N ARG A 7 0.88 1.11 -24.12
CA ARG A 7 1.56 2.32 -23.67
C ARG A 7 0.78 3.56 -24.10
N PHE A 8 0.88 4.65 -23.34
CA PHE A 8 0.32 5.92 -23.75
C PHE A 8 0.99 6.44 -25.02
N LYS A 9 0.22 7.17 -25.84
CA LYS A 9 0.73 7.75 -27.09
C LYS A 9 1.75 8.84 -26.74
N GLY A 10 2.92 8.77 -27.39
CA GLY A 10 3.99 9.76 -27.22
C GLY A 10 5.24 9.19 -26.58
N TYR A 11 5.15 8.09 -25.82
CA TYR A 11 6.30 7.45 -25.21
C TYR A 11 6.83 6.31 -26.07
N GLN A 12 8.11 6.39 -26.46
CA GLN A 12 8.75 5.40 -27.34
C GLN A 12 10.01 4.78 -26.73
N GLU A 13 10.60 5.46 -25.75
CA GLU A 13 11.84 5.03 -25.11
C GLU A 13 11.63 3.77 -24.26
N ASP A 14 12.63 2.91 -24.18
CA ASP A 14 12.58 1.70 -23.36
C ASP A 14 12.54 2.08 -21.87
N TRP A 15 11.81 1.29 -21.08
CA TRP A 15 11.84 1.42 -19.63
C TRP A 15 13.20 0.97 -19.08
N GLU A 16 13.80 1.78 -18.24
CA GLU A 16 15.07 1.47 -17.62
C GLU A 16 14.90 0.35 -16.59
N GLN A 17 15.63 -0.75 -16.73
CA GLN A 17 15.61 -1.82 -15.76
C GLN A 17 16.49 -1.45 -14.57
N ARG A 18 15.88 -1.35 -13.39
CA ARG A 18 16.54 -0.96 -12.13
C ARG A 18 16.17 -1.92 -11.01
N LYS A 19 16.85 -1.81 -9.87
CA LYS A 19 16.41 -2.37 -8.59
C LYS A 19 15.79 -1.29 -7.71
N LEU A 20 14.80 -1.62 -6.89
CA LEU A 20 14.16 -0.63 -6.02
C LEU A 20 15.17 0.08 -5.11
N GLY A 21 16.15 -0.63 -4.54
CA GLY A 21 17.18 -0.03 -3.70
C GLY A 21 18.14 0.93 -4.42
N GLU A 22 18.14 0.96 -5.76
CA GLU A 22 18.93 1.90 -6.55
C GLU A 22 18.20 3.24 -6.77
N ILE A 23 16.88 3.22 -6.67
CA ILE A 23 16.05 4.41 -6.95
C ILE A 23 15.61 5.14 -5.69
N THR A 24 15.56 4.46 -4.53
CA THR A 24 15.10 5.08 -3.30
C THR A 24 15.70 4.46 -2.05
N GLU A 25 15.57 5.18 -0.93
CA GLU A 25 15.90 4.66 0.39
C GLU A 25 14.81 3.72 0.89
N LEU A 26 15.22 2.56 1.39
CA LEU A 26 14.36 1.55 1.98
C LEU A 26 14.61 1.48 3.48
N LYS A 27 13.55 1.47 4.26
CA LYS A 27 13.60 1.52 5.73
C LYS A 27 12.75 0.43 6.37
N SER A 28 13.02 0.20 7.64
CA SER A 28 12.15 -0.49 8.58
C SER A 28 11.98 0.39 9.81
N ALA A 29 10.78 0.49 10.33
CA ALA A 29 10.52 1.25 11.54
C ALA A 29 11.17 0.58 12.76
N SER A 30 11.44 1.35 13.80
CA SER A 30 11.83 0.80 15.10
C SER A 30 10.67 0.03 15.71
N ARG A 31 11.02 -1.05 16.43
CA ARG A 31 10.04 -1.97 17.01
C ARG A 31 9.17 -1.29 18.06
N VAL A 32 7.88 -1.61 18.01
CA VAL A 32 6.88 -1.30 19.06
C VAL A 32 6.43 -2.60 19.68
N HIS A 33 6.50 -2.73 20.99
CA HIS A 33 6.03 -3.89 21.74
C HIS A 33 4.52 -3.79 21.99
N LYS A 34 3.87 -4.94 22.19
CA LYS A 34 2.40 -4.98 22.33
C LYS A 34 1.90 -4.24 23.59
N ASP A 35 2.70 -4.22 24.63
CA ASP A 35 2.44 -3.49 25.87
C ASP A 35 2.58 -1.96 25.77
N GLU A 36 3.18 -1.49 24.66
CA GLU A 36 3.28 -0.06 24.33
C GLU A 36 2.08 0.45 23.50
N TRP A 37 1.14 -0.46 23.13
CA TRP A 37 -0.05 -0.07 22.41
C TRP A 37 -1.05 0.63 23.31
N THR A 38 -1.71 1.63 22.74
CA THR A 38 -2.69 2.46 23.44
C THR A 38 -4.05 2.41 22.73
N SER A 39 -5.11 2.85 23.42
CA SER A 39 -6.45 2.94 22.84
C SER A 39 -6.66 4.18 21.95
N ASN A 40 -5.76 5.16 22.04
CA ASN A 40 -5.79 6.40 21.28
C ASN A 40 -4.37 6.96 21.13
N GLY A 41 -4.18 7.97 20.29
CA GLY A 41 -2.90 8.61 20.02
C GLY A 41 -2.55 8.54 18.53
N VAL A 42 -1.27 8.28 18.22
CA VAL A 42 -0.80 8.15 16.83
C VAL A 42 -1.18 6.78 16.27
N PRO A 43 -1.86 6.72 15.11
CA PRO A 43 -2.18 5.44 14.46
C PRO A 43 -0.93 4.59 14.24
N PHE A 44 -1.07 3.29 14.54
CA PHE A 44 -0.01 2.30 14.41
C PHE A 44 -0.44 1.22 13.42
N TYR A 45 0.13 1.27 12.21
CA TYR A 45 -0.25 0.38 11.10
C TYR A 45 0.51 -0.94 11.15
N ARG A 46 -0.23 -2.01 10.86
CA ARG A 46 0.22 -3.40 10.73
C ARG A 46 -0.17 -3.91 9.34
N SER A 47 0.33 -5.08 8.95
CA SER A 47 -0.07 -5.72 7.69
C SER A 47 -1.58 -5.88 7.55
N SER A 48 -2.31 -6.12 8.65
CA SER A 48 -3.77 -6.21 8.65
C SER A 48 -4.46 -4.88 8.29
N ASP A 49 -3.87 -3.75 8.65
CA ASP A 49 -4.40 -2.42 8.33
C ASP A 49 -4.22 -2.12 6.83
N VAL A 50 -3.08 -2.52 6.25
CA VAL A 50 -2.85 -2.45 4.80
C VAL A 50 -3.85 -3.31 4.04
N MET A 51 -4.07 -4.54 4.48
CA MET A 51 -5.03 -5.45 3.83
C MET A 51 -6.47 -4.95 3.95
N ALA A 52 -6.84 -4.35 5.08
CA ALA A 52 -8.15 -3.74 5.25
C ALA A 52 -8.35 -2.55 4.32
N ALA A 53 -7.31 -1.70 4.16
CA ALA A 53 -7.36 -0.58 3.23
C ALA A 53 -7.55 -1.04 1.77
N ILE A 54 -6.82 -2.07 1.32
CA ILE A 54 -6.94 -2.65 -0.03
C ILE A 54 -8.33 -3.25 -0.25
N ASN A 55 -8.87 -3.97 0.74
CA ASN A 55 -10.16 -4.66 0.63
C ASN A 55 -11.36 -3.73 0.88
N GLY A 56 -11.14 -2.48 1.27
CA GLY A 56 -12.22 -1.56 1.66
C GLY A 56 -13.00 -2.04 2.89
N THR A 57 -12.34 -2.75 3.82
CA THR A 57 -12.92 -3.28 5.05
C THR A 57 -12.43 -2.51 6.27
N GLU A 58 -13.16 -2.62 7.37
CA GLU A 58 -12.72 -2.09 8.66
C GLU A 58 -11.74 -3.05 9.33
N ASN A 59 -10.80 -2.51 10.09
CA ASN A 59 -9.87 -3.25 10.95
C ASN A 59 -9.85 -2.61 12.34
N GLU A 60 -9.58 -3.42 13.36
CA GLU A 60 -9.33 -2.91 14.70
C GLU A 60 -8.09 -2.04 14.69
N LYS A 61 -8.25 -0.76 15.03
CA LYS A 61 -7.15 0.20 15.02
C LYS A 61 -6.25 0.01 16.23
N ALA A 62 -4.95 0.08 16.00
CA ALA A 62 -3.95 0.18 17.06
C ALA A 62 -3.35 1.58 17.06
N PHE A 63 -2.90 2.02 18.22
CA PHE A 63 -2.28 3.32 18.42
C PHE A 63 -1.05 3.17 19.29
N ILE A 64 -0.19 4.19 19.28
CA ILE A 64 0.90 4.41 20.23
C ILE A 64 0.80 5.82 20.80
N SER A 65 1.41 6.06 21.96
CA SER A 65 1.43 7.40 22.53
C SER A 65 2.23 8.36 21.64
N GLU A 66 1.90 9.65 21.70
CA GLU A 66 2.64 10.71 21.00
C GLU A 66 4.10 10.76 21.46
N GLU A 67 4.36 10.56 22.77
CA GLU A 67 5.71 10.53 23.32
C GLU A 67 6.54 9.39 22.69
N LEU A 68 5.98 8.18 22.61
CA LEU A 68 6.64 7.03 21.98
C LEU A 68 6.87 7.30 20.49
N TYR A 69 5.87 7.84 19.78
CA TYR A 69 6.01 8.22 18.38
C TYR A 69 7.17 9.19 18.16
N GLU A 70 7.26 10.28 18.93
CA GLU A 70 8.35 11.26 18.80
C GLU A 70 9.72 10.63 19.14
N LYS A 71 9.78 9.75 20.15
CA LYS A 71 11.01 9.02 20.49
C LYS A 71 11.49 8.13 19.34
N LEU A 72 10.59 7.30 18.80
CA LEU A 72 10.93 6.32 17.76
C LEU A 72 11.19 7.01 16.42
N SER A 73 10.46 8.08 16.11
CA SER A 73 10.63 8.84 14.86
C SER A 73 11.97 9.59 14.80
N LYS A 74 12.61 9.88 15.93
CA LYS A 74 13.99 10.41 15.94
C LYS A 74 15.00 9.42 15.38
N VAL A 75 14.72 8.13 15.49
CA VAL A 75 15.60 7.04 15.00
C VAL A 75 15.20 6.61 13.59
N SER A 76 13.93 6.31 13.38
CA SER A 76 13.43 5.74 12.11
C SER A 76 13.12 6.80 11.05
N GLY A 77 12.91 8.06 11.46
CA GLY A 77 12.29 9.10 10.63
C GLY A 77 10.77 9.10 10.77
N LYS A 78 10.11 10.04 10.11
CA LYS A 78 8.65 10.16 10.01
C LYS A 78 8.20 9.72 8.62
N LEU A 79 7.07 9.04 8.55
CA LEU A 79 6.37 8.76 7.30
C LEU A 79 5.88 10.10 6.72
N GLU A 80 6.03 10.25 5.41
CA GLU A 80 5.64 11.44 4.67
C GLU A 80 4.68 11.05 3.53
N GLU A 81 3.91 12.03 3.08
CA GLU A 81 3.01 11.85 1.93
C GLU A 81 3.76 11.30 0.71
N GLY A 82 3.20 10.26 0.10
CA GLY A 82 3.79 9.58 -1.05
C GLY A 82 4.77 8.46 -0.67
N ASP A 83 5.16 8.30 0.59
CA ASP A 83 5.88 7.10 1.04
C ASP A 83 5.00 5.86 0.83
N ILE A 84 5.64 4.70 0.60
CA ILE A 84 4.91 3.45 0.40
C ILE A 84 5.33 2.46 1.48
N LEU A 85 4.34 1.85 2.11
CA LEU A 85 4.52 0.70 3.00
C LEU A 85 4.18 -0.57 2.22
N VAL A 86 5.02 -1.60 2.36
CA VAL A 86 4.79 -2.90 1.70
C VAL A 86 4.78 -4.00 2.74
N THR A 87 3.78 -4.86 2.72
CA THR A 87 3.70 -5.98 3.67
C THR A 87 4.84 -6.95 3.48
N GLY A 88 5.65 -7.14 4.53
CA GLY A 88 6.77 -8.08 4.58
C GLY A 88 6.42 -9.41 5.25
N GLY A 89 5.30 -9.47 5.98
CA GLY A 89 4.82 -10.66 6.66
C GLY A 89 3.31 -10.88 6.46
N GLY A 90 2.84 -12.10 6.64
CA GLY A 90 1.45 -12.47 6.41
C GLY A 90 1.09 -12.46 4.91
N SER A 91 0.21 -11.58 4.47
CA SER A 91 -0.08 -11.35 3.06
C SER A 91 1.01 -10.49 2.43
N VAL A 92 2.07 -11.10 1.97
CA VAL A 92 3.32 -10.46 1.53
C VAL A 92 3.16 -9.66 0.24
N GLY A 93 3.88 -8.51 0.14
CA GLY A 93 4.03 -7.74 -1.09
C GLY A 93 2.80 -6.88 -1.44
N ASN A 94 1.98 -6.50 -0.46
CA ASN A 94 0.85 -5.62 -0.69
C ASN A 94 1.19 -4.18 -0.27
N PRO A 95 0.97 -3.19 -1.14
CA PRO A 95 1.37 -1.82 -0.91
C PRO A 95 0.29 -1.00 -0.21
N TYR A 96 0.72 0.06 0.47
CA TYR A 96 -0.10 1.14 1.00
C TYR A 96 0.61 2.47 0.75
N ILE A 97 -0.08 3.46 0.16
CA ILE A 97 0.45 4.81 -0.03
C ILE A 97 0.10 5.64 1.22
N VAL A 98 1.09 6.31 1.79
CA VAL A 98 0.86 7.33 2.82
C VAL A 98 0.24 8.55 2.15
N LEU A 99 -1.00 8.88 2.52
CA LEU A 99 -1.85 9.83 1.79
C LEU A 99 -1.69 11.27 2.26
N ASP A 100 -1.15 11.50 3.44
CA ASP A 100 -0.93 12.83 4.02
C ASP A 100 0.23 12.80 5.03
N ASN A 101 0.61 13.98 5.52
CA ASN A 101 1.71 14.14 6.48
C ASN A 101 1.25 14.06 7.95
N LYS A 102 0.06 13.51 8.23
CA LYS A 102 -0.37 13.29 9.62
C LYS A 102 0.49 12.24 10.30
N PRO A 103 0.68 12.35 11.62
CA PRO A 103 1.42 11.35 12.37
C PRO A 103 0.86 9.93 12.12
N LEU A 104 1.74 9.06 11.64
CA LEU A 104 1.48 7.65 11.39
C LEU A 104 2.74 6.87 11.72
N TYR A 105 2.62 5.77 12.44
CA TYR A 105 3.73 4.85 12.68
C TYR A 105 3.41 3.45 12.16
N THR A 106 4.42 2.64 11.94
CA THR A 106 4.26 1.32 11.31
C THR A 106 5.01 0.24 12.08
N LYS A 107 4.52 -0.99 11.97
CA LYS A 107 5.13 -2.14 12.60
C LYS A 107 6.41 -2.54 11.88
N ASP A 108 7.48 -2.75 12.67
CA ASP A 108 8.75 -3.28 12.19
C ASP A 108 8.59 -4.63 11.48
N ALA A 109 9.45 -4.92 10.50
CA ALA A 109 9.53 -6.17 9.74
C ALA A 109 8.25 -6.62 9.02
N ASP A 110 7.05 -6.33 9.56
CA ASP A 110 5.77 -6.63 8.92
C ASP A 110 5.41 -5.63 7.82
N LEU A 111 5.91 -4.39 7.94
CA LEU A 111 5.77 -3.34 6.95
C LEU A 111 7.14 -2.76 6.58
N LEU A 112 7.52 -2.95 5.33
CA LEU A 112 8.73 -2.38 4.75
C LEU A 112 8.41 -0.99 4.22
N TRP A 113 9.27 -0.02 4.47
CA TRP A 113 9.05 1.37 4.13
C TRP A 113 9.92 1.80 2.95
N ILE A 114 9.28 2.26 1.88
CA ILE A 114 9.89 2.85 0.70
C ILE A 114 9.72 4.36 0.80
N LYS A 115 10.84 5.06 0.97
CA LYS A 115 10.85 6.52 1.10
C LYS A 115 10.61 7.16 -0.27
N ASN A 116 9.65 8.09 -0.34
CA ASN A 116 9.45 8.85 -1.56
C ASN A 116 10.46 10.03 -1.62
N ASN A 117 11.44 9.89 -2.48
CA ASN A 117 12.49 10.91 -2.72
C ASN A 117 12.29 11.67 -4.04
N GLY A 118 11.09 11.60 -4.63
CA GLY A 118 10.76 12.24 -5.90
C GLY A 118 11.29 11.53 -7.16
N LYS A 119 11.88 10.35 -7.03
CA LYS A 119 12.39 9.58 -8.19
C LYS A 119 11.35 8.61 -8.78
N PHE A 120 10.22 8.44 -8.10
CA PHE A 120 9.09 7.67 -8.60
C PHE A 120 7.76 8.36 -8.26
N HIS A 121 6.76 8.11 -9.08
CA HIS A 121 5.39 8.53 -8.80
C HIS A 121 4.72 7.50 -7.88
N PRO A 122 4.12 7.91 -6.72
CA PRO A 122 3.60 6.96 -5.72
C PRO A 122 2.60 5.95 -6.29
N TYR A 123 1.63 6.41 -7.09
CA TYR A 123 0.63 5.50 -7.69
C TYR A 123 1.22 4.58 -8.74
N PHE A 124 2.25 4.99 -9.50
CA PHE A 124 2.97 4.09 -10.40
C PHE A 124 3.61 2.94 -9.63
N LEU A 125 4.32 3.26 -8.54
CA LEU A 125 4.97 2.23 -7.73
C LEU A 125 3.94 1.38 -6.97
N TYR A 126 2.83 1.95 -6.52
CA TYR A 126 1.72 1.21 -5.93
C TYR A 126 1.18 0.14 -6.89
N GLU A 127 0.88 0.52 -8.14
CA GLU A 127 0.39 -0.39 -9.16
C GLU A 127 1.41 -1.46 -9.55
N PHE A 128 2.71 -1.12 -9.54
CA PHE A 128 3.76 -2.08 -9.79
C PHE A 128 3.67 -3.29 -8.84
N PHE A 129 3.33 -3.10 -7.57
CA PHE A 129 3.19 -4.19 -6.61
C PHE A 129 2.00 -5.13 -6.90
N PHE A 130 1.04 -4.73 -7.73
CA PHE A 130 -0.03 -5.61 -8.22
C PHE A 130 0.30 -6.25 -9.58
N SER A 131 1.34 -5.78 -10.25
CA SER A 131 1.69 -6.25 -11.59
C SER A 131 2.10 -7.72 -11.62
N PRO A 132 1.87 -8.43 -12.74
CA PRO A 132 2.37 -9.79 -12.94
C PRO A 132 3.89 -9.90 -12.78
N THR A 133 4.63 -8.88 -13.22
CA THR A 133 6.10 -8.82 -13.10
C THR A 133 6.53 -8.95 -11.65
N PHE A 134 5.98 -8.13 -10.76
CA PHE A 134 6.30 -8.21 -9.33
C PHE A 134 5.80 -9.52 -8.70
N ARG A 135 4.58 -9.95 -9.01
CA ARG A 135 4.02 -11.18 -8.43
C ARG A 135 4.80 -12.43 -8.85
N ASN A 136 5.28 -12.49 -10.08
CA ASN A 136 6.16 -13.57 -10.55
C ASN A 136 7.54 -13.52 -9.83
N TYR A 137 8.12 -12.33 -9.69
CA TYR A 137 9.36 -12.17 -8.92
C TYR A 137 9.18 -12.64 -7.47
N LEU A 138 8.14 -12.18 -6.79
CA LEU A 138 7.83 -12.59 -5.42
C LEU A 138 7.66 -14.11 -5.31
N GLY A 139 6.96 -14.73 -6.26
CA GLY A 139 6.83 -16.19 -6.35
C GLY A 139 8.16 -16.92 -6.53
N SER A 140 9.08 -16.34 -7.31
CA SER A 140 10.40 -16.94 -7.58
C SER A 140 11.34 -16.96 -6.37
N ILE A 141 11.20 -15.98 -5.46
CA ILE A 141 12.01 -15.88 -4.24
C ILE A 141 11.36 -16.54 -3.02
N SER A 142 10.11 -17.00 -3.14
CA SER A 142 9.38 -17.69 -2.08
C SER A 142 9.78 -19.16 -2.05
N HIS A 143 10.20 -19.67 -0.90
CA HIS A 143 10.52 -21.10 -0.73
C HIS A 143 9.24 -21.89 -0.42
N VAL A 144 9.09 -23.04 -1.06
CA VAL A 144 7.94 -23.95 -0.83
C VAL A 144 7.94 -24.42 0.63
N GLY A 145 6.83 -24.18 1.34
CA GLY A 145 6.58 -24.72 2.68
C GLY A 145 6.96 -23.83 3.86
N THR A 146 7.45 -22.61 3.65
CA THR A 146 7.68 -21.62 4.71
C THR A 146 6.69 -20.45 4.63
N ILE A 147 6.34 -19.86 5.78
CA ILE A 147 5.64 -18.59 5.79
C ILE A 147 6.52 -17.60 5.04
N ALA A 148 6.05 -17.15 3.89
CA ALA A 148 6.80 -16.24 3.05
C ALA A 148 7.04 -14.92 3.82
N HIS A 149 8.30 -14.58 4.01
CA HIS A 149 8.71 -13.27 4.46
C HIS A 149 9.34 -12.53 3.28
N TYR A 150 8.95 -11.29 3.10
CA TYR A 150 9.57 -10.38 2.14
C TYR A 150 10.44 -9.41 2.94
N THR A 151 11.74 -9.57 2.82
CA THR A 151 12.72 -8.82 3.61
C THR A 151 13.13 -7.53 2.92
N ILE A 152 13.72 -6.60 3.67
CA ILE A 152 14.23 -5.33 3.12
C ILE A 152 15.32 -5.57 2.04
N THR A 153 16.13 -6.62 2.17
CA THR A 153 17.11 -7.00 1.16
C THR A 153 16.43 -7.47 -0.12
N GLN A 154 15.41 -8.31 -0.02
CA GLN A 154 14.63 -8.75 -1.18
C GLN A 154 13.87 -7.60 -1.83
N LEU A 155 13.32 -6.68 -1.02
CA LEU A 155 12.72 -5.44 -1.53
C LEU A 155 13.74 -4.59 -2.28
N SER A 156 14.96 -4.45 -1.74
CA SER A 156 16.06 -3.72 -2.40
C SER A 156 16.43 -4.35 -3.75
N ASP A 157 16.46 -5.67 -3.82
CA ASP A 157 16.81 -6.42 -5.03
C ASP A 157 15.67 -6.56 -6.04
N THR A 158 14.45 -6.10 -5.69
CA THR A 158 13.28 -6.22 -6.55
C THR A 158 13.50 -5.49 -7.87
N PRO A 159 13.44 -6.21 -9.02
CA PRO A 159 13.59 -5.60 -10.33
C PRO A 159 12.34 -4.82 -10.71
N ILE A 160 12.52 -3.63 -11.23
CA ILE A 160 11.45 -2.76 -11.71
C ILE A 160 11.84 -2.14 -13.06
N GLY A 161 10.91 -2.15 -14.01
CA GLY A 161 11.01 -1.32 -15.22
C GLY A 161 10.55 0.10 -14.88
N LEU A 162 11.41 1.07 -15.06
CA LEU A 162 11.17 2.47 -14.70
C LEU A 162 11.09 3.33 -15.96
N PRO A 163 9.90 3.84 -16.32
CA PRO A 163 9.77 4.83 -17.38
C PRO A 163 10.22 6.22 -16.93
N SER A 164 10.16 7.21 -17.84
CA SER A 164 10.31 8.61 -17.45
C SER A 164 9.30 8.99 -16.36
N PHE A 165 9.63 10.01 -15.56
CA PHE A 165 8.74 10.42 -14.46
C PHE A 165 7.38 10.89 -14.97
N GLU A 166 7.34 11.55 -16.13
CA GLU A 166 6.11 11.98 -16.81
C GLU A 166 5.23 10.77 -17.17
N GLU A 167 5.81 9.72 -17.72
CA GLU A 167 5.06 8.50 -18.02
C GLU A 167 4.60 7.76 -16.76
N GLN A 168 5.45 7.72 -15.70
CA GLN A 168 5.03 7.17 -14.41
C GLN A 168 3.81 7.91 -13.87
N LYS A 169 3.79 9.23 -13.98
CA LYS A 169 2.68 10.06 -13.55
C LYS A 169 1.41 9.73 -14.34
N GLU A 170 1.47 9.70 -15.67
CA GLU A 170 0.30 9.35 -16.49
C GLU A 170 -0.22 7.94 -16.19
N VAL A 171 0.66 6.95 -16.04
CA VAL A 171 0.28 5.58 -15.67
C VAL A 171 -0.37 5.56 -14.29
N GLY A 172 0.24 6.20 -13.30
CA GLY A 172 -0.26 6.25 -11.92
C GLY A 172 -1.61 6.94 -11.81
N GLU A 173 -1.78 8.12 -12.42
CA GLU A 173 -3.04 8.87 -12.41
C GLU A 173 -4.16 8.12 -13.16
N TYR A 174 -3.83 7.41 -14.23
CA TYR A 174 -4.77 6.59 -14.96
C TYR A 174 -5.35 5.48 -14.09
N PHE A 175 -4.52 4.68 -13.42
CA PHE A 175 -4.98 3.62 -12.54
C PHE A 175 -5.68 4.16 -11.29
N GLN A 176 -5.19 5.25 -10.69
CA GLN A 176 -5.87 5.93 -9.58
C GLN A 176 -7.30 6.33 -9.95
N SER A 177 -7.52 6.80 -11.19
CA SER A 177 -8.86 7.16 -11.65
C SER A 177 -9.80 5.96 -11.72
N PHE A 178 -9.30 4.78 -12.11
CA PHE A 178 -10.06 3.53 -12.09
C PHE A 178 -10.40 3.08 -10.68
N ASP A 179 -9.46 3.11 -9.76
CA ASP A 179 -9.71 2.74 -8.36
C ASP A 179 -10.77 3.64 -7.73
N HIS A 180 -10.73 4.94 -8.06
CA HIS A 180 -11.77 5.86 -7.64
C HIS A 180 -13.15 5.48 -8.20
N LEU A 181 -13.25 5.17 -9.48
CA LEU A 181 -14.49 4.76 -10.12
C LEU A 181 -15.01 3.43 -9.55
N ILE A 182 -14.14 2.45 -9.33
CA ILE A 182 -14.49 1.16 -8.71
C ILE A 182 -15.04 1.40 -7.30
N THR A 183 -14.36 2.23 -6.51
CA THR A 183 -14.79 2.58 -5.15
C THR A 183 -16.15 3.27 -5.14
N LEU A 184 -16.39 4.21 -6.03
CA LEU A 184 -17.70 4.86 -6.18
C LEU A 184 -18.78 3.86 -6.55
N HIS A 185 -18.51 2.98 -7.51
CA HIS A 185 -19.46 1.94 -7.92
C HIS A 185 -19.82 0.99 -6.78
N GLN A 186 -18.83 0.53 -6.01
CA GLN A 186 -19.03 -0.31 -4.84
C GLN A 186 -19.89 0.37 -3.76
N ARG A 187 -19.65 1.67 -3.49
CA ARG A 187 -20.46 2.48 -2.57
C ARG A 187 -21.90 2.60 -3.05
N MET A 188 -22.12 2.86 -4.34
CA MET A 188 -23.47 2.90 -4.92
C MET A 188 -24.20 1.57 -4.78
N GLN A 189 -23.54 0.44 -5.03
CA GLN A 189 -24.11 -0.88 -4.86
C GLN A 189 -24.48 -1.17 -3.39
N LYS A 190 -23.60 -0.82 -2.45
CA LYS A 190 -23.85 -0.98 -1.01
C LYS A 190 -25.07 -0.17 -0.57
N ASN A 191 -25.16 1.09 -1.00
CA ASN A 191 -26.29 1.97 -0.69
C ASN A 191 -27.59 1.44 -1.29
N SER A 192 -27.60 0.95 -2.53
CA SER A 192 -28.76 0.36 -3.17
C SER A 192 -29.25 -0.90 -2.44
N LYS A 193 -28.33 -1.79 -2.03
CA LYS A 193 -28.66 -2.96 -1.21
C LYS A 193 -29.28 -2.56 0.14
N GLN A 194 -28.69 -1.56 0.81
CA GLN A 194 -29.20 -1.05 2.09
C GLN A 194 -30.61 -0.46 1.93
N TYR A 195 -30.84 0.30 0.86
CA TYR A 195 -32.15 0.84 0.54
C TYR A 195 -33.20 -0.27 0.36
N ILE A 196 -32.87 -1.32 -0.41
CA ILE A 196 -33.77 -2.47 -0.63
C ILE A 196 -34.08 -3.19 0.70
N ILE A 197 -33.10 -3.37 1.57
CA ILE A 197 -33.30 -4.00 2.88
C ILE A 197 -34.26 -3.15 3.74
N THR A 198 -34.01 -1.82 3.78
CA THR A 198 -34.87 -0.89 4.54
C THR A 198 -36.28 -0.91 4.01
N MET A 199 -36.49 -0.87 2.70
CA MET A 199 -37.83 -0.95 2.10
C MET A 199 -38.53 -2.27 2.40
N LYS A 200 -37.82 -3.41 2.37
CA LYS A 200 -38.38 -4.69 2.76
C LYS A 200 -38.79 -4.72 4.23
N CYS A 201 -38.01 -4.16 5.14
CA CYS A 201 -38.38 -4.03 6.55
C CYS A 201 -39.63 -3.18 6.74
N ILE A 202 -39.73 -2.04 6.05
CA ILE A 202 -40.91 -1.17 6.10
C ILE A 202 -42.16 -1.92 5.59
N LEU A 203 -42.06 -2.59 4.43
CA LEU A 203 -43.18 -3.35 3.85
C LEU A 203 -43.63 -4.51 4.74
N ASN A 204 -42.70 -5.17 5.44
CA ASN A 204 -43.06 -6.24 6.38
C ASN A 204 -43.78 -5.70 7.64
N ASN A 205 -43.50 -4.46 8.04
CA ASN A 205 -44.16 -3.82 9.20
C ASN A 205 -45.51 -3.17 8.85
N ILE A 206 -45.85 -3.02 7.56
CA ILE A 206 -47.14 -2.47 7.10
C ILE A 206 -48.22 -3.59 6.97
N LYS A 207 -47.87 -4.86 7.16
CA LYS A 207 -48.76 -6.01 7.00
C LYS A 207 -49.62 -6.35 8.23
N TYR A 208 -49.96 -5.35 9.05
CA TYR A 208 -51.04 -5.51 10.10
C TYR A 208 -51.71 -4.16 10.37
#